data_15d71f26fb3e17238defa04d770ff39f
#
_entry.id   15d71f26fb3e17238defa04d770ff39f
#
_cell.length_a   1.000
_cell.length_b   1.000
_cell.length_c   1.000
_cell.angle_alpha   90.00
_cell.angle_beta   90.00
_cell.angle_gamma   90.00
#
_symmetry.space_group_name_H-M   'P 1'
#
loop_
_entity.id
_entity.type
_entity.pdbx_description
1 polymer ?
#
loop_
_entity_poly.entity_id
_entity_poly.type
_entity_poly.pdbx_seq_one_letter_code
_entity_poly.pdbx_strand_id
1 'polypeptide(L)'
;IIYKNNLPTCIVLFSLLVFSFVISRIVFDNSYDGQYYHQETMIQLKNGWNPIYSLSNSRTGKFWIDNYPKGAETLSSLIYIFTDKIEEGKCINWIALFASFFMSYSVLRLLEIKRTLKVLFAFLIAFNPVVISQVFTYYIDALVYSFFVCCLCSMTLYLKEKKNMYLYIFIGSLVLGSSIKFTSIVIFGVFIVCL
;
A
#
# COMPACT_ATOMS: atom_id res chain seq x y z
N ILE A 1 -33.16 4.61 -11.46
CA ILE A 1 -31.86 4.41 -10.78
C ILE A 1 -32.18 3.75 -9.45
N ILE A 2 -32.01 2.42 -9.37
CA ILE A 2 -32.21 1.68 -8.12
C ILE A 2 -31.01 1.99 -7.25
N TYR A 3 -31.19 2.78 -6.22
CA TYR A 3 -30.21 2.97 -5.14
C TYR A 3 -30.01 1.62 -4.44
N LYS A 4 -29.02 0.85 -4.89
CA LYS A 4 -28.62 -0.36 -4.20
C LYS A 4 -28.08 0.09 -2.84
N ASN A 5 -28.69 -0.40 -1.76
CA ASN A 5 -28.28 -0.05 -0.41
C ASN A 5 -26.83 -0.53 -0.20
N ASN A 6 -25.87 0.40 -0.27
CA ASN A 6 -24.43 0.12 -0.15
C ASN A 6 -23.97 0.11 1.31
N LEU A 7 -24.90 0.28 2.27
CA LEU A 7 -24.61 0.36 3.70
C LEU A 7 -23.76 -0.83 4.21
N PRO A 8 -24.05 -2.10 3.86
CA PRO A 8 -23.23 -3.23 4.31
C PRO A 8 -21.77 -3.14 3.80
N THR A 9 -21.59 -2.69 2.56
CA THR A 9 -20.24 -2.51 1.98
C THR A 9 -19.48 -1.40 2.72
N CYS A 10 -20.13 -0.27 2.99
CA CYS A 10 -19.51 0.82 3.76
C CYS A 10 -19.13 0.38 5.18
N ILE A 11 -19.98 -0.40 5.85
CA ILE A 11 -19.68 -0.95 7.19
C ILE A 11 -18.45 -1.86 7.14
N VAL A 12 -18.37 -2.78 6.17
CA VAL A 12 -17.22 -3.67 6.02
C VAL A 12 -15.93 -2.87 5.77
N LEU A 13 -15.95 -1.92 4.84
CA LEU A 13 -14.76 -1.09 4.55
C LEU A 13 -14.34 -0.27 5.77
N PHE A 14 -15.27 0.33 6.48
CA PHE A 14 -14.99 1.06 7.71
C PHE A 14 -14.39 0.14 8.79
N SER A 15 -14.95 -1.05 8.97
CA SER A 15 -14.42 -2.03 9.92
C SER A 15 -13.00 -2.47 9.59
N LEU A 16 -12.67 -2.66 8.29
CA LEU A 16 -11.31 -2.99 7.85
C LEU A 16 -10.33 -1.83 8.07
N LEU A 17 -10.78 -0.58 7.88
CA LEU A 17 -9.96 0.59 8.21
C LEU A 17 -9.67 0.67 9.71
N VAL A 18 -10.70 0.56 10.56
CA VAL A 18 -10.53 0.55 12.02
C VAL A 18 -9.60 -0.60 12.45
N PHE A 19 -9.81 -1.80 11.92
CA PHE A 19 -8.93 -2.95 12.16
C PHE A 19 -7.47 -2.62 11.80
N SER A 20 -7.23 -2.03 10.62
CA SER A 20 -5.89 -1.68 10.15
C SER A 20 -5.17 -0.73 11.13
N PHE A 21 -5.88 0.28 11.65
CA PHE A 21 -5.33 1.19 12.65
C PHE A 21 -5.07 0.50 13.99
N VAL A 22 -6.05 -0.23 14.51
CA VAL A 22 -5.95 -0.89 15.82
C VAL A 22 -4.81 -1.89 15.85
N ILE A 23 -4.73 -2.77 14.85
CA ILE A 23 -3.69 -3.81 14.79
C ILE A 23 -2.29 -3.21 14.61
N SER A 24 -2.16 -2.16 13.80
CA SER A 24 -0.89 -1.47 13.60
C SER A 24 -0.39 -0.80 14.87
N ARG A 25 -1.30 -0.24 15.67
CA ARG A 25 -0.97 0.41 16.94
C ARG A 25 -0.49 -0.57 18.01
N ILE A 26 -1.07 -1.78 18.05
CA ILE A 26 -0.78 -2.78 19.10
C ILE A 26 0.55 -3.49 18.83
N VAL A 27 0.89 -3.73 17.56
CA VAL A 27 2.09 -4.48 17.18
C VAL A 27 3.24 -3.51 16.96
N PHE A 28 4.30 -3.63 17.76
CA PHE A 28 5.51 -2.83 17.64
C PHE A 28 6.39 -3.32 16.47
N ASP A 29 6.96 -2.39 15.70
CA ASP A 29 7.91 -2.73 14.65
C ASP A 29 9.31 -3.00 15.20
N ASN A 30 9.75 -4.26 15.15
CA ASN A 30 11.08 -4.70 15.55
C ASN A 30 12.01 -4.93 14.34
N SER A 31 11.63 -4.49 13.14
CA SER A 31 12.47 -4.68 11.95
C SER A 31 13.68 -3.74 11.96
N TYR A 32 14.80 -4.24 11.44
CA TYR A 32 16.03 -3.46 11.40
C TYR A 32 15.85 -2.18 10.56
N ASP A 33 15.39 -2.30 9.32
CA ASP A 33 15.23 -1.14 8.43
C ASP A 33 14.13 -0.19 8.95
N GLY A 34 13.07 -0.75 9.54
CA GLY A 34 12.01 0.03 10.14
C GLY A 34 12.53 0.99 11.18
N GLN A 35 13.33 0.51 12.12
CA GLN A 35 13.90 1.32 13.19
C GLN A 35 15.11 2.16 12.74
N TYR A 36 15.91 1.64 11.79
CA TYR A 36 17.17 2.28 11.42
C TYR A 36 16.98 3.53 10.57
N TYR A 37 16.04 3.54 9.60
CA TYR A 37 15.85 4.70 8.75
C TYR A 37 14.39 5.03 8.38
N HIS A 38 13.45 4.07 8.33
CA HIS A 38 12.07 4.37 7.95
C HIS A 38 11.35 5.22 9.01
N GLN A 39 11.38 4.81 10.27
CA GLN A 39 10.78 5.56 11.38
C GLN A 39 11.47 6.92 11.57
N GLU A 40 12.80 6.96 11.49
CA GLU A 40 13.54 8.21 11.56
C GLU A 40 13.15 9.18 10.43
N THR A 41 12.98 8.67 9.21
CA THR A 41 12.47 9.47 8.08
C THR A 41 11.10 10.08 8.41
N MET A 42 10.19 9.28 8.98
CA MET A 42 8.85 9.76 9.36
C MET A 42 8.91 10.84 10.45
N ILE A 43 9.81 10.70 11.44
CA ILE A 43 10.03 11.70 12.47
C ILE A 43 10.54 13.01 11.87
N GLN A 44 11.51 12.94 10.95
CA GLN A 44 12.04 14.11 10.26
C GLN A 44 10.95 14.82 9.43
N LEU A 45 10.15 14.06 8.67
CA LEU A 45 9.02 14.60 7.90
C LEU A 45 7.98 15.28 8.81
N LYS A 46 7.62 14.65 9.94
CA LYS A 46 6.71 15.23 10.92
C LYS A 46 7.26 16.54 11.51
N ASN A 47 8.56 16.62 11.71
CA ASN A 47 9.23 17.81 12.23
C ASN A 47 9.48 18.90 11.16
N GLY A 48 8.88 18.76 9.98
CA GLY A 48 8.94 19.76 8.92
C GLY A 48 10.13 19.66 7.97
N TRP A 49 10.89 18.55 8.04
CA TRP A 49 11.95 18.31 7.05
C TRP A 49 11.34 18.11 5.65
N ASN A 50 11.90 18.83 4.68
CA ASN A 50 11.51 18.69 3.28
C ASN A 50 12.67 18.11 2.47
N PRO A 51 12.57 16.83 2.03
CA PRO A 51 13.64 16.13 1.32
C PRO A 51 13.99 16.72 -0.06
N ILE A 52 13.13 17.59 -0.61
CA ILE A 52 13.40 18.24 -1.90
C ILE A 52 14.42 19.38 -1.74
N TYR A 53 14.40 20.06 -0.60
CA TYR A 53 15.17 21.30 -0.42
C TYR A 53 16.35 21.17 0.54
N SER A 54 16.39 20.12 1.38
CA SER A 54 17.44 19.98 2.41
C SER A 54 17.76 18.52 2.69
N LEU A 55 18.99 18.28 3.12
CA LEU A 55 19.40 17.00 3.69
C LEU A 55 18.84 16.84 5.10
N SER A 56 18.64 15.60 5.54
CA SER A 56 18.17 15.30 6.89
C SER A 56 19.21 15.64 7.96
N ASN A 57 18.75 15.92 9.19
CA ASN A 57 19.61 16.13 10.35
C ASN A 57 19.93 14.81 11.10
N SER A 58 19.55 13.66 10.56
CA SER A 58 19.77 12.39 11.19
C SER A 58 21.26 12.04 11.29
N ARG A 59 21.65 11.41 12.42
CA ARG A 59 22.99 10.86 12.63
C ARG A 59 23.10 9.40 12.17
N THR A 60 22.02 8.66 12.25
CA THR A 60 21.95 7.25 11.87
C THR A 60 21.14 7.07 10.59
N GLY A 61 21.50 6.12 9.75
CA GLY A 61 20.77 5.85 8.51
C GLY A 61 20.74 6.98 7.49
N LYS A 62 21.52 8.08 7.69
CA LYS A 62 21.46 9.30 6.88
C LYS A 62 21.54 9.04 5.38
N PHE A 63 22.42 8.12 4.93
CA PHE A 63 22.54 7.78 3.53
C PHE A 63 21.20 7.28 2.94
N TRP A 64 20.49 6.42 3.65
CA TRP A 64 19.20 5.89 3.23
C TRP A 64 18.10 6.96 3.34
N ILE A 65 18.12 7.74 4.43
CA ILE A 65 17.15 8.81 4.66
C ILE A 65 17.24 9.87 3.54
N ASP A 66 18.41 10.28 3.14
CA ASP A 66 18.57 11.34 2.14
C ASP A 66 18.34 10.85 0.70
N ASN A 67 18.68 9.61 0.38
CA ASN A 67 18.71 9.14 -1.01
C ASN A 67 17.57 8.19 -1.39
N TYR A 68 16.90 7.53 -0.45
CA TYR A 68 15.82 6.58 -0.77
C TYR A 68 14.54 7.30 -1.20
N PRO A 69 13.69 6.74 -2.09
CA PRO A 69 12.37 7.29 -2.39
C PRO A 69 11.50 7.38 -1.12
N LYS A 70 10.67 8.41 -1.01
CA LYS A 70 9.92 8.74 0.21
C LYS A 70 8.43 8.42 0.17
N GLY A 71 7.96 7.68 -0.84
CA GLY A 71 6.52 7.45 -1.02
C GLY A 71 5.87 6.74 0.17
N ALA A 72 6.49 5.68 0.69
CA ALA A 72 5.97 4.94 1.83
C ALA A 72 6.00 5.78 3.11
N GLU A 73 7.13 6.42 3.40
CA GLU A 73 7.31 7.24 4.60
C GLU A 73 6.43 8.48 4.59
N THR A 74 6.20 9.09 3.42
CA THR A 74 5.29 10.23 3.28
C THR A 74 3.87 9.84 3.64
N LEU A 75 3.37 8.71 3.11
CA LEU A 75 2.04 8.21 3.45
C LEU A 75 1.93 7.87 4.94
N SER A 76 2.92 7.19 5.50
CA SER A 76 2.94 6.80 6.91
C SER A 76 3.10 8.00 7.84
N SER A 77 3.90 9.01 7.46
CA SER A 77 4.07 10.23 8.24
C SER A 77 2.80 11.07 8.30
N LEU A 78 1.98 11.08 7.26
CA LEU A 78 0.65 11.72 7.32
C LEU A 78 -0.20 11.12 8.45
N ILE A 79 -0.25 9.80 8.56
CA ILE A 79 -0.97 9.13 9.66
C ILE A 79 -0.34 9.52 11.00
N TYR A 80 0.99 9.46 11.10
CA TYR A 80 1.73 9.82 12.32
C TYR A 80 1.49 11.28 12.75
N ILE A 81 1.37 12.22 11.81
CA ILE A 81 1.06 13.63 12.11
C ILE A 81 -0.31 13.77 12.77
N PHE A 82 -1.32 13.05 12.26
CA PHE A 82 -2.68 13.14 12.79
C PHE A 82 -2.89 12.38 14.11
N THR A 83 -2.19 11.27 14.31
CA THR A 83 -2.46 10.36 15.43
C THR A 83 -1.45 10.49 16.57
N ASP A 84 -0.32 11.12 16.32
CA ASP A 84 0.85 11.20 17.20
C ASP A 84 1.42 9.83 17.63
N LYS A 85 1.06 8.77 16.87
CA LYS A 85 1.48 7.39 17.11
C LYS A 85 2.21 6.85 15.89
N ILE A 86 3.53 6.71 15.98
CA ILE A 86 4.37 6.29 14.86
C ILE A 86 3.94 4.91 14.32
N GLU A 87 3.60 3.98 15.21
CA GLU A 87 3.22 2.62 14.85
C GLU A 87 1.94 2.55 13.98
N GLU A 88 1.06 3.52 14.12
CA GLU A 88 -0.18 3.58 13.33
C GLU A 88 0.08 3.84 11.84
N GLY A 89 1.23 4.40 11.48
CA GLY A 89 1.64 4.57 10.07
C GLY A 89 1.68 3.27 9.28
N LYS A 90 1.89 2.11 9.93
CA LYS A 90 1.86 0.78 9.29
C LYS A 90 0.48 0.36 8.81
N CYS A 91 -0.59 1.06 9.23
CA CYS A 91 -1.95 0.74 8.77
C CYS A 91 -2.07 0.77 7.23
N ILE A 92 -1.19 1.51 6.55
CA ILE A 92 -1.11 1.57 5.09
C ILE A 92 -0.82 0.19 4.49
N ASN A 93 0.03 -0.63 5.13
CA ASN A 93 0.33 -1.98 4.68
C ASN A 93 -0.93 -2.86 4.70
N TRP A 94 -1.73 -2.77 5.75
CA TRP A 94 -3.02 -3.47 5.86
C TRP A 94 -4.04 -2.99 4.84
N ILE A 95 -4.14 -1.67 4.65
CA ILE A 95 -5.04 -1.08 3.65
C ILE A 95 -4.66 -1.55 2.25
N ALA A 96 -3.37 -1.53 1.91
CA ALA A 96 -2.88 -2.00 0.62
C ALA A 96 -3.08 -3.52 0.42
N LEU A 97 -2.88 -4.33 1.47
CA LEU A 97 -3.18 -5.76 1.47
C LEU A 97 -4.67 -6.01 1.18
N PHE A 98 -5.58 -5.34 1.87
CA PHE A 98 -7.03 -5.49 1.62
C PHE A 98 -7.41 -4.99 0.22
N ALA A 99 -6.81 -3.89 -0.24
CA ALA A 99 -7.03 -3.40 -1.61
C ALA A 99 -6.59 -4.45 -2.64
N SER A 100 -5.41 -5.06 -2.48
CA SER A 100 -4.93 -6.12 -3.38
C SER A 100 -5.83 -7.36 -3.36
N PHE A 101 -6.38 -7.73 -2.21
CA PHE A 101 -7.37 -8.81 -2.09
C PHE A 101 -8.64 -8.52 -2.89
N PHE A 102 -9.25 -7.33 -2.68
CA PHE A 102 -10.49 -6.99 -3.39
C PHE A 102 -10.29 -6.81 -4.89
N MET A 103 -9.15 -6.25 -5.31
CA MET A 103 -8.82 -6.11 -6.72
C MET A 103 -8.59 -7.47 -7.39
N SER A 104 -7.85 -8.37 -6.75
CA SER A 104 -7.66 -9.76 -7.21
C SER A 104 -8.99 -10.50 -7.32
N TYR A 105 -9.84 -10.42 -6.29
CA TYR A 105 -11.16 -11.02 -6.32
C TYR A 105 -12.02 -10.47 -7.47
N SER A 106 -11.94 -9.16 -7.74
CA SER A 106 -12.68 -8.52 -8.83
C SER A 106 -12.27 -9.04 -10.20
N VAL A 107 -10.96 -9.26 -10.43
CA VAL A 107 -10.48 -9.89 -11.68
C VAL A 107 -10.93 -11.36 -11.76
N LEU A 108 -10.78 -12.11 -10.68
CA LEU A 108 -11.17 -13.52 -10.63
C LEU A 108 -12.68 -13.73 -10.86
N ARG A 109 -13.51 -12.72 -10.62
CA ARG A 109 -14.94 -12.76 -10.98
C ARG A 109 -15.18 -12.86 -12.48
N LEU A 110 -14.23 -12.44 -13.31
CA LEU A 110 -14.31 -12.59 -14.76
C LEU A 110 -14.16 -14.06 -15.22
N LEU A 111 -13.65 -14.93 -14.34
CA LEU A 111 -13.46 -16.35 -14.63
C LEU A 111 -14.72 -17.17 -14.26
N GLU A 112 -15.02 -18.20 -15.04
CA GLU A 112 -16.13 -19.13 -14.81
C GLU A 112 -15.72 -20.25 -13.83
N ILE A 113 -15.25 -19.90 -12.63
CA ILE A 113 -14.88 -20.84 -11.56
C ILE A 113 -15.75 -20.64 -10.33
N LYS A 114 -15.80 -21.65 -9.45
CA LYS A 114 -16.58 -21.62 -8.20
C LYS A 114 -16.19 -20.41 -7.34
N ARG A 115 -17.19 -19.76 -6.70
CA ARG A 115 -16.98 -18.61 -5.82
C ARG A 115 -15.93 -18.87 -4.73
N THR A 116 -15.95 -20.05 -4.14
CA THR A 116 -14.98 -20.46 -3.11
C THR A 116 -13.54 -20.40 -3.63
N LEU A 117 -13.30 -20.88 -4.87
CA LEU A 117 -11.97 -20.83 -5.48
C LEU A 117 -11.54 -19.40 -5.78
N LYS A 118 -12.47 -18.51 -6.20
CA LYS A 118 -12.15 -17.08 -6.39
C LYS A 118 -11.67 -16.44 -5.10
N VAL A 119 -12.36 -16.70 -3.99
CA VAL A 119 -11.96 -16.18 -2.68
C VAL A 119 -10.61 -16.77 -2.26
N LEU A 120 -10.42 -18.08 -2.41
CA LEU A 120 -9.16 -18.74 -2.06
C LEU A 120 -7.98 -18.16 -2.85
N PHE A 121 -8.11 -18.03 -4.17
CA PHE A 121 -7.02 -17.48 -4.98
C PHE A 121 -6.77 -16.01 -4.69
N ALA A 122 -7.80 -15.19 -4.50
CA ALA A 122 -7.63 -13.80 -4.08
C ALA A 122 -6.89 -13.71 -2.74
N PHE A 123 -7.22 -14.60 -1.79
CA PHE A 123 -6.54 -14.69 -0.52
C PHE A 123 -5.06 -15.08 -0.68
N LEU A 124 -4.76 -16.13 -1.45
CA LEU A 124 -3.38 -16.56 -1.69
C LEU A 124 -2.53 -15.49 -2.38
N ILE A 125 -3.12 -14.70 -3.28
CA ILE A 125 -2.44 -13.58 -3.92
C ILE A 125 -2.13 -12.49 -2.89
N ALA A 126 -3.12 -12.02 -2.14
CA ALA A 126 -2.95 -10.91 -1.21
C ALA A 126 -2.12 -11.27 0.03
N PHE A 127 -2.34 -12.46 0.59
CA PHE A 127 -1.71 -12.94 1.82
C PHE A 127 -0.52 -13.89 1.52
N ASN A 128 0.31 -13.54 0.54
CA ASN A 128 1.52 -14.31 0.29
C ASN A 128 2.55 -14.15 1.45
N PRO A 129 3.54 -15.06 1.56
CA PRO A 129 4.49 -15.05 2.68
C PRO A 129 5.24 -13.74 2.88
N VAL A 130 5.60 -13.03 1.80
CA VAL A 130 6.30 -11.73 1.88
C VAL A 130 5.39 -10.68 2.53
N VAL A 131 4.14 -10.59 2.09
CA VAL A 131 3.19 -9.62 2.65
C VAL A 131 2.92 -9.92 4.13
N ILE A 132 2.67 -11.21 4.48
CA ILE A 132 2.38 -11.59 5.87
C ILE A 132 3.57 -11.28 6.80
N SER A 133 4.81 -11.54 6.35
CA SER A 133 6.00 -11.28 7.17
C SER A 133 6.27 -9.79 7.39
N GLN A 134 5.80 -8.92 6.49
CA GLN A 134 6.13 -7.50 6.51
C GLN A 134 4.96 -6.59 6.92
N VAL A 135 3.73 -7.08 6.92
CA VAL A 135 2.54 -6.24 7.16
C VAL A 135 2.56 -5.51 8.52
N PHE A 136 3.31 -6.04 9.49
CA PHE A 136 3.51 -5.47 10.83
C PHE A 136 4.76 -4.60 10.96
N THR A 137 5.49 -4.38 9.90
CA THR A 137 6.77 -3.66 9.90
C THR A 137 6.74 -2.48 8.93
N TYR A 138 7.79 -1.68 8.96
CA TYR A 138 8.02 -0.64 7.95
C TYR A 138 8.85 -1.13 6.75
N TYR A 139 9.03 -2.45 6.59
CA TYR A 139 9.52 -2.99 5.31
C TYR A 139 8.56 -2.65 4.19
N ILE A 140 9.09 -2.25 3.06
CA ILE A 140 8.35 -1.66 1.95
C ILE A 140 8.01 -2.64 0.82
N ASP A 141 8.59 -3.85 0.80
CA ASP A 141 8.39 -4.80 -0.31
C ASP A 141 6.96 -5.32 -0.37
N ALA A 142 6.31 -5.54 0.78
CA ALA A 142 4.89 -5.89 0.86
C ALA A 142 3.99 -4.81 0.26
N LEU A 143 4.35 -3.54 0.49
CA LEU A 143 3.61 -2.40 -0.03
C LEU A 143 3.79 -2.28 -1.55
N VAL A 144 5.03 -2.42 -2.05
CA VAL A 144 5.32 -2.48 -3.50
C VAL A 144 4.54 -3.59 -4.17
N TYR A 145 4.57 -4.80 -3.59
CA TYR A 145 3.82 -5.95 -4.11
C TYR A 145 2.31 -5.67 -4.16
N SER A 146 1.74 -5.13 -3.09
CA SER A 146 0.30 -4.84 -3.03
C SER A 146 -0.13 -3.83 -4.09
N PHE A 147 0.66 -2.76 -4.31
CA PHE A 147 0.40 -1.82 -5.39
C PHE A 147 0.60 -2.43 -6.78
N PHE A 148 1.59 -3.33 -6.95
CA PHE A 148 1.77 -4.07 -8.19
C PHE A 148 0.54 -4.91 -8.53
N VAL A 149 0.00 -5.65 -7.57
CA VAL A 149 -1.23 -6.42 -7.75
C VAL A 149 -2.42 -5.50 -8.09
N CYS A 150 -2.58 -4.38 -7.37
CA CYS A 150 -3.63 -3.42 -7.67
C CYS A 150 -3.50 -2.84 -9.09
N CYS A 151 -2.28 -2.53 -9.52
CA CYS A 151 -1.98 -2.01 -10.85
C CYS A 151 -2.35 -3.04 -11.94
N LEU A 152 -1.88 -4.28 -11.81
CA LEU A 152 -2.18 -5.37 -12.75
C LEU A 152 -3.69 -5.66 -12.83
N CYS A 153 -4.34 -5.77 -11.69
CA CYS A 153 -5.77 -6.07 -11.62
C CYS A 153 -6.63 -4.93 -12.18
N SER A 154 -6.31 -3.69 -11.85
CA SER A 154 -7.06 -2.54 -12.35
C SER A 154 -6.88 -2.33 -13.87
N MET A 155 -5.67 -2.55 -14.39
CA MET A 155 -5.43 -2.56 -15.83
C MET A 155 -6.27 -3.64 -16.53
N THR A 156 -6.26 -4.87 -16.01
CA THR A 156 -7.06 -5.97 -16.55
C THR A 156 -8.55 -5.64 -16.56
N LEU A 157 -9.09 -5.10 -15.48
CA LEU A 157 -10.49 -4.69 -15.36
C LEU A 157 -10.83 -3.53 -16.31
N TYR A 158 -9.92 -2.55 -16.44
CA TYR A 158 -10.10 -1.44 -17.38
C TYR A 158 -10.17 -1.93 -18.82
N LEU A 159 -9.26 -2.81 -19.21
CA LEU A 159 -9.28 -3.38 -20.58
C LEU A 159 -10.56 -4.17 -20.90
N LYS A 160 -11.14 -4.84 -19.89
CA LYS A 160 -12.37 -5.64 -20.04
C LYS A 160 -13.65 -4.81 -19.94
N GLU A 161 -13.75 -3.92 -18.97
CA GLU A 161 -14.99 -3.22 -18.66
C GLU A 161 -15.02 -1.77 -19.15
N LYS A 162 -13.87 -1.19 -19.53
CA LYS A 162 -13.70 0.20 -20.01
C LYS A 162 -14.24 1.28 -19.05
N LYS A 163 -14.28 1.00 -17.74
CA LYS A 163 -14.74 1.96 -16.72
C LYS A 163 -13.59 2.83 -16.24
N ASN A 164 -13.73 4.14 -16.30
CA ASN A 164 -12.70 5.11 -15.88
C ASN A 164 -12.24 4.94 -14.43
N MET A 165 -13.11 4.42 -13.55
CA MET A 165 -12.74 4.12 -12.17
C MET A 165 -11.50 3.20 -12.09
N TYR A 166 -11.44 2.17 -12.92
CA TYR A 166 -10.29 1.26 -12.94
C TYR A 166 -9.02 1.94 -13.49
N LEU A 167 -9.18 2.85 -14.43
CA LEU A 167 -8.06 3.66 -14.92
C LEU A 167 -7.49 4.55 -13.81
N TYR A 168 -8.34 5.19 -12.99
CA TYR A 168 -7.87 5.99 -11.85
C TYR A 168 -7.17 5.15 -10.79
N ILE A 169 -7.68 3.95 -10.48
CA ILE A 169 -7.02 3.01 -9.56
C ILE A 169 -5.67 2.58 -10.13
N PHE A 170 -5.60 2.29 -11.43
CA PHE A 170 -4.36 1.93 -12.13
C PHE A 170 -3.31 3.04 -12.00
N ILE A 171 -3.66 4.28 -12.37
CA ILE A 171 -2.75 5.42 -12.31
C ILE A 171 -2.31 5.67 -10.86
N GLY A 172 -3.23 5.67 -9.91
CA GLY A 172 -2.91 5.84 -8.49
C GLY A 172 -1.95 4.77 -7.96
N SER A 173 -2.21 3.50 -8.28
CA SER A 173 -1.34 2.38 -7.88
C SER A 173 0.04 2.46 -8.53
N LEU A 174 0.11 2.89 -9.79
CA LEU A 174 1.36 3.06 -10.54
C LEU A 174 2.21 4.19 -9.92
N VAL A 175 1.62 5.35 -9.65
CA VAL A 175 2.32 6.49 -9.06
C VAL A 175 2.80 6.16 -7.64
N LEU A 176 1.92 5.64 -6.80
CA LEU A 176 2.27 5.28 -5.43
C LEU A 176 3.33 4.16 -5.41
N GLY A 177 3.13 3.10 -6.17
CA GLY A 177 4.06 1.98 -6.22
C GLY A 177 5.46 2.38 -6.71
N SER A 178 5.55 3.22 -7.73
CA SER A 178 6.84 3.69 -8.26
C SER A 178 7.58 4.64 -7.29
N SER A 179 6.86 5.33 -6.40
CA SER A 179 7.45 6.27 -5.43
C SER A 179 8.06 5.61 -4.19
N ILE A 180 7.91 4.30 -4.00
CA ILE A 180 8.30 3.59 -2.76
C ILE A 180 9.77 3.15 -2.80
N LYS A 181 10.25 2.60 -3.90
CA LYS A 181 11.59 1.99 -4.02
C LYS A 181 12.16 2.22 -5.41
N PHE A 182 13.49 2.37 -5.56
CA PHE A 182 14.11 2.54 -6.88
C PHE A 182 13.82 1.38 -7.83
N THR A 183 13.88 0.13 -7.33
CA THR A 183 13.58 -1.05 -8.14
C THR A 183 12.12 -1.09 -8.58
N SER A 184 11.21 -0.50 -7.83
CA SER A 184 9.79 -0.44 -8.20
C SER A 184 9.56 0.46 -9.42
N ILE A 185 10.37 1.49 -9.64
CA ILE A 185 10.29 2.32 -10.85
C ILE A 185 10.43 1.46 -12.11
N VAL A 186 11.37 0.51 -12.11
CA VAL A 186 11.57 -0.41 -13.25
C VAL A 186 10.37 -1.34 -13.40
N ILE A 187 9.89 -1.92 -12.28
CA ILE A 187 8.75 -2.86 -12.28
C ILE A 187 7.49 -2.15 -12.80
N PHE A 188 7.19 -0.96 -12.29
CA PHE A 188 6.01 -0.20 -12.70
C PHE A 188 6.18 0.45 -14.07
N GLY A 189 7.43 0.74 -14.50
CA GLY A 189 7.74 1.26 -15.83
C GLY A 189 7.31 0.31 -16.95
N VAL A 190 7.32 -1.00 -16.72
CA VAL A 190 6.82 -1.99 -17.70
C VAL A 190 5.34 -1.75 -18.05
N PHE A 191 4.52 -1.35 -17.08
CA PHE A 191 3.10 -1.05 -17.35
C PHE A 191 2.92 0.16 -18.26
N ILE A 192 3.82 1.14 -18.23
CA ILE A 192 3.76 2.32 -19.10
C ILE A 192 4.06 1.94 -20.55
N VAL A 193 4.96 0.99 -20.75
CA VAL A 193 5.31 0.51 -22.12
C VAL A 193 4.21 -0.38 -22.70
N CYS A 194 3.40 -1.02 -21.86
CA CYS A 194 2.31 -1.91 -22.27
C CYS A 194 0.96 -1.19 -22.50
N LEU A 195 0.87 0.11 -22.26
CA LEU A 195 -0.32 0.94 -22.53
C LEU A 195 -0.31 1.48 -23.95
#